data_cb1c022bf2007a076817995ad8b249d5
#
_entry.id   cb1c022bf2007a076817995ad8b249d5
#
_cell.length_a   1.000
_cell.length_b   1.000
_cell.length_c   1.000
_cell.angle_alpha   90.00
_cell.angle_beta   90.00
_cell.angle_gamma   90.00
#
_symmetry.space_group_name_H-M   'P 1'
#
loop_
_entity.id
_entity.type
_entity.pdbx_description
1 polymer ?
#
loop_
_entity_poly.entity_id
_entity_poly.type
_entity_poly.pdbx_seq_one_letter_code
_entity_poly.pdbx_strand_id
1 'polypeptide(L)'
;MRQELVARQLDEQIAARFPVGRRLRVLDVGMGQGTQALRLARAGHSVTGLESDAEMVRVAREALAVEPEGIRERMRIIEGDGRETGVHFLPGSFDVVLCHGVLMYIDEPDALLAGLARVLAPDGLLSLLVRNADALAMRPGTAGDFGAALAAFESDTYTNRLGLAVRADRLETLTATLAGIAAPLHAWYGVRVFTDNVPNEAELPGGGELERVLAAEDRAGRTDPYRRVAALLHLCGVRG
;
A
#
# COMPACT_ATOMS: atom_id res chain seq x y z
N MET A 1 2.96 12.87 -2.16
CA MET A 1 2.45 12.38 -3.47
C MET A 1 2.03 10.91 -3.44
N ARG A 2 2.93 9.91 -3.19
CA ARG A 2 2.55 8.47 -3.14
C ARG A 2 1.35 8.20 -2.23
N GLN A 3 1.40 8.70 -1.00
CA GLN A 3 0.33 8.49 0.00
C GLN A 3 -1.01 9.07 -0.46
N GLU A 4 -1.00 10.21 -1.13
CA GLU A 4 -2.21 10.86 -1.65
C GLU A 4 -2.84 10.08 -2.80
N LEU A 5 -2.03 9.61 -3.76
CA LEU A 5 -2.53 8.77 -4.87
C LEU A 5 -3.17 7.48 -4.36
N VAL A 6 -2.47 6.78 -3.46
CA VAL A 6 -2.99 5.55 -2.85
C VAL A 6 -4.25 5.82 -2.04
N ALA A 7 -4.30 6.96 -1.32
CA ALA A 7 -5.49 7.37 -0.57
C ALA A 7 -6.72 7.54 -1.48
N ARG A 8 -6.57 8.28 -2.60
CA ARG A 8 -7.67 8.50 -3.57
C ARG A 8 -8.16 7.19 -4.18
N GLN A 9 -7.24 6.31 -4.58
CA GLN A 9 -7.57 4.99 -5.13
C GLN A 9 -8.27 4.09 -4.10
N LEU A 10 -7.81 4.10 -2.85
CA LEU A 10 -8.43 3.36 -1.75
C LEU A 10 -9.82 3.89 -1.43
N ASP A 11 -10.01 5.21 -1.36
CA ASP A 11 -11.32 5.84 -1.11
C ASP A 11 -12.34 5.48 -2.19
N GLU A 12 -11.92 5.45 -3.46
CA GLU A 12 -12.75 5.00 -4.56
C GLU A 12 -13.20 3.55 -4.37
N GLN A 13 -12.27 2.65 -4.02
CA GLN A 13 -12.60 1.24 -3.80
C GLN A 13 -13.51 1.03 -2.58
N ILE A 14 -13.30 1.80 -1.51
CA ILE A 14 -14.17 1.80 -0.33
C ILE A 14 -15.56 2.30 -0.71
N ALA A 15 -15.66 3.43 -1.41
CA ALA A 15 -16.94 4.03 -1.79
C ALA A 15 -17.74 3.15 -2.77
N ALA A 16 -17.06 2.43 -3.66
CA ALA A 16 -17.70 1.50 -4.59
C ALA A 16 -18.27 0.25 -3.92
N ARG A 17 -17.77 -0.11 -2.73
CA ARG A 17 -18.06 -1.39 -2.08
C ARG A 17 -18.92 -1.27 -0.83
N PHE A 18 -18.73 -0.24 -0.06
CA PHE A 18 -19.40 -0.09 1.22
C PHE A 18 -20.39 1.07 1.21
N PRO A 19 -21.56 0.92 1.89
CA PRO A 19 -22.51 2.01 2.00
C PRO A 19 -21.90 3.27 2.63
N VAL A 20 -22.31 4.42 2.12
CA VAL A 20 -21.89 5.73 2.67
C VAL A 20 -22.29 5.81 4.15
N GLY A 21 -21.37 6.31 4.97
CA GLY A 21 -21.57 6.46 6.42
C GLY A 21 -21.35 5.18 7.24
N ARG A 22 -21.11 4.03 6.61
CA ARG A 22 -20.74 2.81 7.32
C ARG A 22 -19.36 2.97 7.98
N ARG A 23 -19.30 2.78 9.30
CA ARG A 23 -18.01 2.67 10.01
C ARG A 23 -17.39 1.31 9.70
N LEU A 24 -16.26 1.31 9.04
CA LEU A 24 -15.52 0.10 8.69
C LEU A 24 -14.53 -0.27 9.79
N ARG A 25 -14.26 -1.56 9.94
CA ARG A 25 -13.17 -2.11 10.73
C ARG A 25 -11.98 -2.29 9.79
N VAL A 26 -10.91 -1.54 10.05
CA VAL A 26 -9.72 -1.51 9.19
C VAL A 26 -8.53 -2.07 9.94
N LEU A 27 -7.74 -2.92 9.28
CA LEU A 27 -6.41 -3.34 9.73
C LEU A 27 -5.36 -2.75 8.77
N ASP A 28 -4.35 -2.09 9.30
CA ASP A 28 -3.19 -1.59 8.54
C ASP A 28 -1.94 -2.33 9.03
N VAL A 29 -1.45 -3.28 8.22
CA VAL A 29 -0.30 -4.14 8.54
C VAL A 29 0.98 -3.53 7.98
N GLY A 30 1.95 -3.31 8.84
CA GLY A 30 3.14 -2.51 8.53
C GLY A 30 2.77 -1.06 8.32
N MET A 31 1.98 -0.49 9.25
CA MET A 31 1.43 0.86 9.12
C MET A 31 2.50 1.96 9.08
N GLY A 32 3.77 1.65 9.47
CA GLY A 32 4.84 2.64 9.62
C GLY A 32 4.44 3.74 10.60
N GLN A 33 4.57 4.99 10.17
CA GLN A 33 4.18 6.18 10.96
C GLN A 33 2.65 6.36 11.09
N GLY A 34 1.84 5.43 10.57
CA GLY A 34 0.38 5.47 10.68
C GLY A 34 -0.32 6.44 9.74
N THR A 35 0.30 6.90 8.66
CA THR A 35 -0.27 7.91 7.75
C THR A 35 -1.64 7.52 7.19
N GLN A 36 -1.79 6.30 6.65
CA GLN A 36 -3.07 5.82 6.11
C GLN A 36 -4.03 5.44 7.24
N ALA A 37 -3.53 4.80 8.30
CA ALA A 37 -4.31 4.45 9.47
C ALA A 37 -4.99 5.68 10.09
N LEU A 38 -4.23 6.75 10.33
CA LEU A 38 -4.74 7.99 10.91
C LEU A 38 -5.73 8.70 9.98
N ARG A 39 -5.47 8.71 8.66
CA ARG A 39 -6.40 9.24 7.67
C ARG A 39 -7.76 8.53 7.72
N LEU A 40 -7.76 7.21 7.79
CA LEU A 40 -8.98 6.41 7.86
C LEU A 40 -9.72 6.58 9.21
N ALA A 41 -8.98 6.75 10.32
CA ALA A 41 -9.57 7.08 11.62
C ALA A 41 -10.26 8.46 11.60
N ARG A 42 -9.64 9.47 10.95
CA ARG A 42 -10.23 10.80 10.71
C ARG A 42 -11.49 10.71 9.84
N ALA A 43 -11.52 9.80 8.85
CA ALA A 43 -12.69 9.52 8.02
C ALA A 43 -13.83 8.79 8.78
N GLY A 44 -13.63 8.44 10.05
CA GLY A 44 -14.66 7.86 10.92
C GLY A 44 -14.59 6.35 11.07
N HIS A 45 -13.63 5.67 10.49
CA HIS A 45 -13.45 4.23 10.58
C HIS A 45 -12.78 3.80 11.90
N SER A 46 -12.99 2.55 12.31
CA SER A 46 -12.27 1.92 13.43
C SER A 46 -11.01 1.25 12.88
N VAL A 47 -9.84 1.70 13.29
CA VAL A 47 -8.57 1.29 12.70
C VAL A 47 -7.69 0.59 13.73
N THR A 48 -7.15 -0.56 13.36
CA THR A 48 -6.07 -1.23 14.09
C THR A 48 -4.82 -1.15 13.21
N GLY A 49 -3.78 -0.52 13.70
CA GLY A 49 -2.46 -0.51 13.06
C GLY A 49 -1.54 -1.52 13.72
N LEU A 50 -0.86 -2.33 12.92
CA LEU A 50 0.14 -3.30 13.35
C LEU A 50 1.49 -2.91 12.76
N GLU A 51 2.52 -2.76 13.60
CA GLU A 51 3.88 -2.36 13.18
C GLU A 51 4.91 -3.03 14.07
N SER A 52 5.99 -3.53 13.45
CA SER A 52 7.07 -4.21 14.16
C SER A 52 8.23 -3.29 14.59
N ASP A 53 8.39 -2.16 13.89
CA ASP A 53 9.43 -1.18 14.21
C ASP A 53 8.98 -0.27 15.36
N ALA A 54 9.66 -0.41 16.52
CA ALA A 54 9.33 0.35 17.73
C ALA A 54 9.42 1.88 17.54
N GLU A 55 10.34 2.35 16.67
CA GLU A 55 10.48 3.78 16.38
C GLU A 55 9.29 4.28 15.54
N MET A 56 8.85 3.51 14.55
CA MET A 56 7.65 3.82 13.78
C MET A 56 6.39 3.82 14.66
N VAL A 57 6.28 2.84 15.56
CA VAL A 57 5.21 2.78 16.58
C VAL A 57 5.21 4.03 17.47
N ARG A 58 6.40 4.48 17.94
CA ARG A 58 6.53 5.69 18.74
C ARG A 58 6.04 6.92 17.98
N VAL A 59 6.49 7.11 16.74
CA VAL A 59 6.08 8.24 15.88
C VAL A 59 4.56 8.21 15.63
N ALA A 60 4.00 7.04 15.35
CA ALA A 60 2.55 6.89 15.14
C ALA A 60 1.74 7.23 16.40
N ARG A 61 2.22 6.81 17.58
CA ARG A 61 1.58 7.16 18.87
C ARG A 61 1.63 8.66 19.16
N GLU A 62 2.76 9.31 18.85
CA GLU A 62 2.88 10.77 19.00
C GLU A 62 1.95 11.51 18.05
N ALA A 63 1.86 11.09 16.79
CA ALA A 63 0.92 11.65 15.84
C ALA A 63 -0.55 11.46 16.27
N LEU A 64 -0.88 10.30 16.86
CA LEU A 64 -2.22 10.03 17.38
C LEU A 64 -2.52 10.85 18.63
N ALA A 65 -1.55 11.08 19.51
CA ALA A 65 -1.75 11.76 20.79
C ALA A 65 -2.24 13.21 20.64
N VAL A 66 -1.91 13.88 19.53
CA VAL A 66 -2.33 15.27 19.25
C VAL A 66 -3.69 15.34 18.54
N GLU A 67 -4.29 14.22 18.19
CA GLU A 67 -5.62 14.17 17.57
C GLU A 67 -6.75 14.40 18.58
N PRO A 68 -7.90 14.89 18.14
CA PRO A 68 -9.12 14.94 18.95
C PRO A 68 -9.50 13.60 19.54
N GLU A 69 -10.08 13.59 20.73
CA GLU A 69 -10.44 12.37 21.48
C GLU A 69 -11.21 11.36 20.63
N GLY A 70 -12.25 11.79 19.93
CA GLY A 70 -13.05 10.90 19.08
C GLY A 70 -12.28 10.27 17.91
N ILE A 71 -11.11 10.81 17.51
CA ILE A 71 -10.20 10.16 16.54
C ILE A 71 -9.31 9.17 17.27
N ARG A 72 -8.76 9.56 18.42
CA ARG A 72 -7.91 8.68 19.25
C ARG A 72 -8.61 7.39 19.64
N GLU A 73 -9.89 7.47 20.01
CA GLU A 73 -10.72 6.31 20.37
C GLU A 73 -10.95 5.33 19.20
N ARG A 74 -10.82 5.80 17.96
CA ARG A 74 -11.01 4.98 16.76
C ARG A 74 -9.75 4.25 16.31
N MET A 75 -8.58 4.59 16.84
CA MET A 75 -7.31 4.01 16.40
C MET A 75 -6.62 3.26 17.53
N ARG A 76 -6.33 1.99 17.28
CA ARG A 76 -5.53 1.13 18.14
C ARG A 76 -4.20 0.84 17.45
N ILE A 77 -3.07 1.05 18.14
CA ILE A 77 -1.72 0.75 17.66
C ILE A 77 -1.19 -0.44 18.43
N ILE A 78 -0.79 -1.48 17.70
CA ILE A 78 -0.21 -2.71 18.22
C ILE A 78 1.21 -2.83 17.69
N GLU A 79 2.17 -3.03 18.57
CA GLU A 79 3.52 -3.41 18.22
C GLU A 79 3.56 -4.94 18.04
N GLY A 80 3.94 -5.40 16.83
CA GLY A 80 3.94 -6.81 16.51
C GLY A 80 4.29 -7.11 15.05
N ASP A 81 4.54 -8.38 14.76
CA ASP A 81 4.93 -8.86 13.45
C ASP A 81 3.70 -9.06 12.55
N GLY A 82 3.70 -8.43 11.37
CA GLY A 82 2.64 -8.59 10.36
C GLY A 82 2.44 -10.03 9.91
N ARG A 83 3.50 -10.87 9.94
CA ARG A 83 3.43 -12.30 9.60
C ARG A 83 2.49 -13.09 10.51
N GLU A 84 2.27 -12.62 11.72
CA GLU A 84 1.41 -13.25 12.72
C GLU A 84 -0.06 -12.77 12.64
N THR A 85 -0.41 -11.92 11.69
CA THR A 85 -1.77 -11.36 11.52
C THR A 85 -2.84 -12.45 11.53
N GLY A 86 -2.62 -13.54 10.79
CA GLY A 86 -3.57 -14.64 10.72
C GLY A 86 -3.73 -15.43 12.04
N VAL A 87 -2.81 -15.27 13.00
CA VAL A 87 -2.87 -15.92 14.33
C VAL A 87 -3.52 -14.99 15.36
N HIS A 88 -3.20 -13.71 15.32
CA HIS A 88 -3.63 -12.74 16.34
C HIS A 88 -5.06 -12.24 16.17
N PHE A 89 -5.62 -12.29 14.96
CA PHE A 89 -6.97 -11.82 14.68
C PHE A 89 -7.90 -12.96 14.25
N LEU A 90 -9.15 -12.88 14.69
CA LEU A 90 -10.17 -13.85 14.29
C LEU A 90 -10.51 -13.72 12.79
N PRO A 91 -10.90 -14.81 12.13
CA PRO A 91 -11.37 -14.75 10.75
C PRO A 91 -12.53 -13.76 10.60
N GLY A 92 -12.51 -12.98 9.53
CA GLY A 92 -13.58 -12.03 9.23
C GLY A 92 -13.66 -10.82 10.16
N SER A 93 -12.58 -10.51 10.90
CA SER A 93 -12.57 -9.39 11.86
C SER A 93 -12.58 -8.01 11.20
N PHE A 94 -12.15 -7.90 9.95
CA PHE A 94 -11.93 -6.62 9.29
C PHE A 94 -12.66 -6.52 7.96
N ASP A 95 -13.24 -5.35 7.70
CA ASP A 95 -13.89 -5.03 6.42
C ASP A 95 -12.85 -4.61 5.36
N VAL A 96 -11.75 -3.98 5.80
CA VAL A 96 -10.63 -3.55 4.94
C VAL A 96 -9.31 -3.94 5.61
N VAL A 97 -8.39 -4.49 4.83
CA VAL A 97 -7.02 -4.79 5.26
C VAL A 97 -6.03 -4.12 4.31
N LEU A 98 -5.12 -3.33 4.86
CA LEU A 98 -4.02 -2.68 4.14
C LEU A 98 -2.71 -3.42 4.43
N CYS A 99 -1.86 -3.54 3.41
CA CYS A 99 -0.49 -4.02 3.53
C CYS A 99 0.36 -3.27 2.49
N HIS A 100 0.88 -2.11 2.89
CA HIS A 100 1.50 -1.15 1.98
C HIS A 100 3.01 -1.05 2.20
N GLY A 101 3.79 -1.56 1.22
CA GLY A 101 5.25 -1.50 1.25
C GLY A 101 5.90 -2.46 2.26
N VAL A 102 5.22 -3.56 2.57
CA VAL A 102 5.67 -4.60 3.52
C VAL A 102 6.25 -5.81 2.80
N LEU A 103 5.61 -6.27 1.72
CA LEU A 103 5.98 -7.52 1.05
C LEU A 103 7.44 -7.56 0.59
N MET A 104 8.02 -6.40 0.32
CA MET A 104 9.42 -6.29 -0.09
C MET A 104 10.41 -6.80 0.97
N TYR A 105 10.01 -6.89 2.23
CA TYR A 105 10.83 -7.36 3.35
C TYR A 105 10.55 -8.83 3.72
N ILE A 106 9.65 -9.50 2.99
CA ILE A 106 9.20 -10.86 3.28
C ILE A 106 9.63 -11.76 2.12
N ASP A 107 10.52 -12.71 2.39
CA ASP A 107 11.04 -13.62 1.36
C ASP A 107 9.93 -14.53 0.80
N GLU A 108 9.09 -15.07 1.68
CA GLU A 108 7.97 -15.95 1.35
C GLU A 108 6.64 -15.33 1.78
N PRO A 109 6.01 -14.47 0.96
CA PRO A 109 4.84 -13.68 1.37
C PRO A 109 3.53 -14.46 1.42
N ASP A 110 3.48 -15.69 0.91
CA ASP A 110 2.23 -16.46 0.76
C ASP A 110 1.51 -16.68 2.09
N ALA A 111 2.26 -17.00 3.16
CA ALA A 111 1.70 -17.18 4.50
C ALA A 111 1.12 -15.87 5.05
N LEU A 112 1.82 -14.75 4.84
CA LEU A 112 1.31 -13.42 5.22
C LEU A 112 0.03 -13.10 4.43
N LEU A 113 0.05 -13.23 3.10
CA LEU A 113 -1.10 -12.95 2.23
C LEU A 113 -2.32 -13.81 2.59
N ALA A 114 -2.12 -15.10 2.87
CA ALA A 114 -3.18 -15.98 3.36
C ALA A 114 -3.73 -15.52 4.72
N GLY A 115 -2.86 -15.07 5.63
CA GLY A 115 -3.25 -14.49 6.91
C GLY A 115 -4.09 -13.23 6.75
N LEU A 116 -3.70 -12.32 5.84
CA LEU A 116 -4.45 -11.11 5.52
C LEU A 116 -5.85 -11.44 4.95
N ALA A 117 -5.93 -12.37 3.99
CA ALA A 117 -7.20 -12.82 3.42
C ALA A 117 -8.10 -13.49 4.46
N ARG A 118 -7.52 -14.28 5.39
CA ARG A 118 -8.28 -14.95 6.46
C ARG A 118 -8.98 -13.97 7.38
N VAL A 119 -8.34 -12.86 7.73
CA VAL A 119 -8.92 -11.88 8.69
C VAL A 119 -9.89 -10.91 8.03
N LEU A 120 -9.99 -10.86 6.70
CA LEU A 120 -11.03 -10.13 5.98
C LEU A 120 -12.41 -10.74 6.20
N ALA A 121 -13.43 -9.91 6.35
CA ALA A 121 -14.83 -10.31 6.27
C ALA A 121 -15.19 -10.75 4.82
N PRO A 122 -16.26 -11.54 4.62
CA PRO A 122 -16.83 -11.74 3.28
C PRO A 122 -17.07 -10.39 2.60
N ASP A 123 -16.80 -10.29 1.31
CA ASP A 123 -16.81 -9.04 0.52
C ASP A 123 -15.82 -7.95 0.99
N GLY A 124 -14.93 -8.29 1.93
CA GLY A 124 -13.91 -7.38 2.45
C GLY A 124 -12.85 -7.02 1.41
N LEU A 125 -12.25 -5.85 1.55
CA LEU A 125 -11.27 -5.27 0.64
C LEU A 125 -9.84 -5.48 1.16
N LEU A 126 -8.99 -6.16 0.39
CA LEU A 126 -7.55 -6.22 0.58
C LEU A 126 -6.88 -5.17 -0.30
N SER A 127 -6.07 -4.31 0.29
CA SER A 127 -5.29 -3.28 -0.42
C SER A 127 -3.80 -3.54 -0.23
N LEU A 128 -3.09 -3.85 -1.31
CA LEU A 128 -1.66 -4.10 -1.33
C LEU A 128 -0.94 -3.00 -2.11
N LEU A 129 0.18 -2.51 -1.60
CA LEU A 129 1.08 -1.62 -2.35
C LEU A 129 2.46 -2.23 -2.39
N VAL A 130 2.96 -2.51 -3.61
CA VAL A 130 4.23 -3.22 -3.83
C VAL A 130 5.10 -2.49 -4.85
N ARG A 131 6.42 -2.75 -4.85
CA ARG A 131 7.32 -2.34 -5.93
C ARG A 131 7.04 -3.20 -7.16
N ASN A 132 6.91 -2.56 -8.32
CA ASN A 132 6.66 -3.22 -9.60
C ASN A 132 7.97 -3.79 -10.16
N ALA A 133 8.06 -5.13 -10.21
CA ALA A 133 9.22 -5.82 -10.77
C ALA A 133 9.38 -5.57 -12.29
N ASP A 134 8.25 -5.49 -13.03
CA ASP A 134 8.27 -5.29 -14.48
C ASP A 134 8.71 -3.87 -14.88
N ALA A 135 8.82 -2.94 -13.93
CA ALA A 135 9.24 -1.56 -14.17
C ALA A 135 10.58 -1.18 -13.51
N LEU A 136 11.36 -2.15 -12.99
CA LEU A 136 12.62 -1.86 -12.30
C LEU A 136 13.64 -1.13 -13.19
N ALA A 137 13.68 -1.44 -14.48
CA ALA A 137 14.57 -0.81 -15.46
C ALA A 137 14.21 0.66 -15.76
N MET A 138 12.96 1.09 -15.48
CA MET A 138 12.50 2.44 -15.83
C MET A 138 13.27 3.54 -15.11
N ARG A 139 13.49 3.39 -13.81
CA ARG A 139 14.17 4.41 -13.01
C ARG A 139 15.62 4.62 -13.41
N PRO A 140 16.48 3.59 -13.46
CA PRO A 140 17.86 3.77 -13.92
C PRO A 140 17.95 4.18 -15.38
N GLY A 141 17.12 3.62 -16.28
CA GLY A 141 17.10 3.96 -17.69
C GLY A 141 16.78 5.43 -17.96
N THR A 142 15.74 5.97 -17.29
CA THR A 142 15.37 7.38 -17.41
C THR A 142 16.34 8.34 -16.71
N ALA A 143 17.17 7.82 -15.79
CA ALA A 143 18.29 8.55 -15.18
C ALA A 143 19.60 8.48 -16.01
N GLY A 144 19.62 7.73 -17.13
CA GLY A 144 20.80 7.57 -17.98
C GLY A 144 21.77 6.47 -17.53
N ASP A 145 21.44 5.71 -16.48
CA ASP A 145 22.23 4.53 -16.04
C ASP A 145 21.76 3.28 -16.79
N PHE A 146 22.22 3.13 -18.03
CA PHE A 146 21.86 2.02 -18.88
C PHE A 146 22.44 0.67 -18.42
N GLY A 147 23.56 0.67 -17.67
CA GLY A 147 24.13 -0.54 -17.08
C GLY A 147 23.20 -1.11 -16.01
N ALA A 148 22.76 -0.27 -15.06
CA ALA A 148 21.78 -0.67 -14.05
C ALA A 148 20.40 -1.01 -14.67
N ALA A 149 20.01 -0.33 -15.76
CA ALA A 149 18.77 -0.64 -16.45
C ALA A 149 18.80 -2.03 -17.08
N LEU A 150 19.89 -2.41 -17.74
CA LEU A 150 20.07 -3.76 -18.31
C LEU A 150 20.05 -4.84 -17.22
N ALA A 151 20.75 -4.62 -16.11
CA ALA A 151 20.76 -5.55 -14.98
C ALA A 151 19.35 -5.72 -14.37
N ALA A 152 18.54 -4.69 -14.36
CA ALA A 152 17.19 -4.72 -13.80
C ALA A 152 16.21 -5.59 -14.60
N PHE A 153 16.44 -5.85 -15.88
CA PHE A 153 15.61 -6.78 -16.66
C PHE A 153 15.75 -8.24 -16.22
N GLU A 154 16.91 -8.58 -15.63
CA GLU A 154 17.26 -9.95 -15.20
C GLU A 154 17.03 -10.16 -13.69
N SER A 155 16.40 -9.19 -13.00
CA SER A 155 16.25 -9.22 -11.56
C SER A 155 14.83 -8.86 -11.11
N ASP A 156 14.38 -9.48 -10.04
CA ASP A 156 13.18 -9.10 -9.28
C ASP A 156 13.54 -8.47 -7.92
N THR A 157 14.82 -8.12 -7.73
CA THR A 157 15.31 -7.41 -6.54
C THR A 157 15.86 -6.04 -6.91
N TYR A 158 15.80 -5.12 -5.97
CA TYR A 158 16.32 -3.76 -6.12
C TYR A 158 16.84 -3.21 -4.79
N THR A 159 17.71 -2.22 -4.85
CA THR A 159 18.12 -1.49 -3.64
C THR A 159 17.11 -0.41 -3.32
N ASN A 160 16.49 -0.49 -2.15
CA ASN A 160 15.55 0.52 -1.70
C ASN A 160 16.28 1.79 -1.21
N ARG A 161 15.51 2.79 -0.78
CA ARG A 161 16.07 4.08 -0.31
C ARG A 161 16.82 3.99 1.03
N LEU A 162 16.67 2.89 1.76
CA LEU A 162 17.44 2.60 2.98
C LEU A 162 18.74 1.85 2.67
N GLY A 163 19.05 1.63 1.39
CA GLY A 163 20.23 0.90 0.95
C GLY A 163 20.11 -0.62 1.09
N LEU A 164 18.91 -1.14 1.36
CA LEU A 164 18.67 -2.57 1.52
C LEU A 164 18.32 -3.19 0.17
N ALA A 165 18.89 -4.36 -0.12
CA ALA A 165 18.45 -5.20 -1.23
C ALA A 165 17.11 -5.85 -0.82
N VAL A 166 16.06 -5.59 -1.59
CA VAL A 166 14.69 -6.05 -1.32
C VAL A 166 14.03 -6.53 -2.60
N ARG A 167 13.01 -7.37 -2.46
CA ARG A 167 12.26 -7.90 -3.59
C ARG A 167 11.29 -6.88 -4.19
N ALA A 168 10.98 -7.07 -5.46
CA ALA A 168 9.86 -6.47 -6.15
C ALA A 168 8.87 -7.57 -6.58
N ASP A 169 7.64 -7.21 -6.85
CA ASP A 169 6.57 -8.15 -7.14
C ASP A 169 6.03 -7.95 -8.57
N ARG A 170 5.64 -9.06 -9.22
CA ARG A 170 4.99 -9.04 -10.53
C ARG A 170 3.47 -9.06 -10.38
N LEU A 171 2.80 -8.28 -11.20
CA LEU A 171 1.33 -8.23 -11.22
C LEU A 171 0.70 -9.62 -11.44
N GLU A 172 1.24 -10.38 -12.37
CA GLU A 172 0.73 -11.72 -12.70
C GLU A 172 0.84 -12.69 -11.53
N THR A 173 2.00 -12.72 -10.86
CA THR A 173 2.25 -13.59 -9.70
C THR A 173 1.29 -13.25 -8.57
N LEU A 174 1.17 -11.96 -8.22
CA LEU A 174 0.26 -11.54 -7.16
C LEU A 174 -1.20 -11.79 -7.52
N THR A 175 -1.59 -11.64 -8.78
CA THR A 175 -2.95 -11.96 -9.25
C THR A 175 -3.27 -13.43 -9.03
N ALA A 176 -2.33 -14.33 -9.36
CA ALA A 176 -2.50 -15.76 -9.14
C ALA A 176 -2.55 -16.10 -7.64
N THR A 177 -1.66 -15.54 -6.83
CA THR A 177 -1.65 -15.75 -5.36
C THR A 177 -2.96 -15.27 -4.75
N LEU A 178 -3.44 -14.06 -5.10
CA LEU A 178 -4.69 -13.51 -4.58
C LEU A 178 -5.90 -14.39 -4.92
N ALA A 179 -5.95 -14.94 -6.13
CA ALA A 179 -6.99 -15.91 -6.50
C ALA A 179 -6.91 -17.19 -5.65
N GLY A 180 -5.70 -17.67 -5.39
CA GLY A 180 -5.45 -18.89 -4.57
C GLY A 180 -5.84 -18.74 -3.10
N ILE A 181 -5.85 -17.53 -2.55
CA ILE A 181 -6.22 -17.26 -1.15
C ILE A 181 -7.66 -16.72 -0.99
N ALA A 182 -8.51 -16.94 -2.00
CA ALA A 182 -9.92 -16.49 -2.02
C ALA A 182 -10.10 -14.96 -1.84
N ALA A 183 -9.14 -14.18 -2.30
CA ALA A 183 -9.22 -12.71 -2.39
C ALA A 183 -8.83 -12.22 -3.80
N PRO A 184 -9.51 -12.70 -4.87
CA PRO A 184 -9.13 -12.42 -6.25
C PRO A 184 -9.00 -10.92 -6.51
N LEU A 185 -8.07 -10.58 -7.42
CA LEU A 185 -7.84 -9.21 -7.84
C LEU A 185 -9.11 -8.63 -8.47
N HIS A 186 -9.60 -7.53 -7.91
CA HIS A 186 -10.76 -6.79 -8.39
C HIS A 186 -10.37 -5.58 -9.23
N ALA A 187 -9.37 -4.83 -8.76
CA ALA A 187 -8.84 -3.64 -9.45
C ALA A 187 -7.35 -3.49 -9.15
N TRP A 188 -6.62 -2.80 -10.04
CA TRP A 188 -5.25 -2.39 -9.77
C TRP A 188 -4.89 -1.08 -10.47
N TYR A 189 -3.92 -0.39 -9.90
CA TYR A 189 -3.47 0.92 -10.32
C TYR A 189 -1.94 0.97 -10.36
N GLY A 190 -1.41 1.74 -11.31
CA GLY A 190 -0.04 2.20 -11.24
C GLY A 190 0.10 3.39 -10.29
N VAL A 191 1.20 3.47 -9.57
CA VAL A 191 1.51 4.59 -8.68
C VAL A 191 2.93 5.07 -8.97
N ARG A 192 3.11 6.38 -9.17
CA ARG A 192 4.38 7.01 -9.57
C ARG A 192 4.83 6.56 -10.95
N VAL A 193 4.00 6.83 -11.97
CA VAL A 193 4.32 6.59 -13.38
C VAL A 193 5.38 7.60 -13.85
N PHE A 194 5.20 8.87 -13.53
CA PHE A 194 6.07 9.98 -13.97
C PHE A 194 7.02 10.47 -12.88
N THR A 195 6.74 10.20 -11.62
CA THR A 195 7.41 10.84 -10.48
C THR A 195 8.37 9.92 -9.72
N ASP A 196 8.74 8.74 -10.26
CA ASP A 196 9.66 7.83 -9.54
C ASP A 196 11.07 8.40 -9.38
N ASN A 197 11.52 9.23 -10.31
CA ASN A 197 12.83 9.90 -10.24
C ASN A 197 12.81 11.18 -9.39
N VAL A 198 11.65 11.66 -8.95
CA VAL A 198 11.58 12.83 -8.06
C VAL A 198 12.06 12.43 -6.67
N PRO A 199 13.09 13.10 -6.10
CA PRO A 199 13.54 12.86 -4.74
C PRO A 199 12.41 13.03 -3.72
N ASN A 200 12.47 12.28 -2.60
CA ASN A 200 11.45 12.44 -1.54
C ASN A 200 11.51 13.81 -0.86
N GLU A 201 12.72 14.35 -0.79
CA GLU A 201 13.03 15.64 -0.18
C GLU A 201 12.73 16.83 -1.10
N ALA A 202 12.39 16.56 -2.38
CA ALA A 202 11.97 17.62 -3.30
C ALA A 202 10.72 18.30 -2.75
N GLU A 203 10.75 19.60 -2.70
CA GLU A 203 9.57 20.38 -2.35
C GLU A 203 8.42 20.02 -3.30
N LEU A 204 7.27 19.75 -2.71
CA LEU A 204 6.07 19.52 -3.51
C LEU A 204 5.71 20.82 -4.23
N PRO A 205 5.37 20.76 -5.52
CA PRO A 205 4.90 21.94 -6.24
C PRO A 205 3.76 22.62 -5.46
N GLY A 206 3.77 23.92 -5.40
CA GLY A 206 2.71 24.67 -4.71
C GLY A 206 1.41 24.75 -5.50
N GLY A 207 0.29 24.88 -4.78
CA GLY A 207 -1.01 25.25 -5.36
C GLY A 207 -1.49 24.37 -6.51
N GLY A 208 -1.93 24.98 -7.59
CA GLY A 208 -2.54 24.28 -8.75
C GLY A 208 -1.59 23.35 -9.54
N GLU A 209 -0.27 23.43 -9.34
CA GLU A 209 0.68 22.53 -9.98
C GLU A 209 0.68 21.14 -9.33
N LEU A 210 0.59 21.07 -8.02
CA LEU A 210 0.45 19.80 -7.30
C LEU A 210 -0.79 19.03 -7.78
N GLU A 211 -1.92 19.71 -7.92
CA GLU A 211 -3.15 19.08 -8.41
C GLU A 211 -3.00 18.59 -9.87
N ARG A 212 -2.28 19.31 -10.72
CA ARG A 212 -2.00 18.84 -12.10
C ARG A 212 -1.12 17.58 -12.10
N VAL A 213 -0.08 17.53 -11.25
CA VAL A 213 0.77 16.35 -11.12
C VAL A 213 -0.04 15.16 -10.60
N LEU A 214 -0.85 15.36 -9.57
CA LEU A 214 -1.72 14.31 -9.02
C LEU A 214 -2.74 13.82 -10.06
N ALA A 215 -3.34 14.71 -10.82
CA ALA A 215 -4.28 14.35 -11.89
C ALA A 215 -3.60 13.58 -13.04
N ALA A 216 -2.38 13.98 -13.42
CA ALA A 216 -1.60 13.27 -14.44
C ALA A 216 -1.20 11.86 -13.97
N GLU A 217 -0.71 11.73 -12.75
CA GLU A 217 -0.36 10.45 -12.12
C GLU A 217 -1.58 9.54 -11.97
N ASP A 218 -2.71 10.06 -11.49
CA ASP A 218 -3.94 9.28 -11.35
C ASP A 218 -4.42 8.78 -12.71
N ARG A 219 -4.42 9.64 -13.72
CA ARG A 219 -4.80 9.26 -15.10
C ARG A 219 -3.88 8.20 -15.66
N ALA A 220 -2.56 8.38 -15.56
CA ALA A 220 -1.58 7.41 -16.03
C ALA A 220 -1.69 6.09 -15.28
N GLY A 221 -1.88 6.15 -13.95
CA GLY A 221 -2.03 4.99 -13.09
C GLY A 221 -3.27 4.12 -13.38
N ARG A 222 -4.21 4.63 -14.19
CA ARG A 222 -5.44 3.91 -14.61
C ARG A 222 -5.42 3.47 -16.06
N THR A 223 -4.48 3.98 -16.87
CA THR A 223 -4.51 3.85 -18.33
C THR A 223 -3.38 2.97 -18.82
N ASP A 224 -3.70 1.89 -19.55
CA ASP A 224 -2.72 1.10 -20.28
C ASP A 224 -2.22 1.87 -21.52
N PRO A 225 -0.93 1.81 -21.86
CA PRO A 225 0.11 0.99 -21.20
C PRO A 225 0.81 1.68 -20.02
N TYR A 226 0.48 2.93 -19.70
CA TYR A 226 1.19 3.76 -18.71
C TYR A 226 1.26 3.12 -17.33
N ARG A 227 0.16 2.58 -16.82
CA ARG A 227 0.13 1.97 -15.48
C ARG A 227 1.06 0.77 -15.33
N ARG A 228 1.41 0.08 -16.44
CA ARG A 228 2.29 -1.09 -16.43
C ARG A 228 3.75 -0.74 -16.13
N VAL A 229 4.17 0.48 -16.44
CA VAL A 229 5.53 0.98 -16.18
C VAL A 229 5.61 1.85 -14.92
N ALA A 230 4.56 1.89 -14.12
CA ALA A 230 4.55 2.59 -12.84
C ALA A 230 5.57 1.95 -11.87
N ALA A 231 6.17 2.79 -11.04
CA ALA A 231 7.13 2.34 -10.04
C ALA A 231 6.54 1.37 -9.01
N LEU A 232 5.27 1.57 -8.67
CA LEU A 232 4.55 0.75 -7.70
C LEU A 232 3.23 0.27 -8.32
N LEU A 233 2.79 -0.89 -7.83
CA LEU A 233 1.45 -1.42 -8.09
C LEU A 233 0.62 -1.30 -6.82
N HIS A 234 -0.58 -0.73 -6.94
CA HIS A 234 -1.60 -0.77 -5.91
C HIS A 234 -2.69 -1.76 -6.35
N LEU A 235 -2.76 -2.91 -5.68
CA LEU A 235 -3.68 -3.99 -5.98
C LEU A 235 -4.81 -4.01 -4.95
N CYS A 236 -6.02 -4.16 -5.44
CA CYS A 236 -7.24 -4.27 -4.62
C CYS A 236 -7.87 -5.64 -4.86
N GLY A 237 -7.74 -6.55 -3.90
CA GLY A 237 -8.39 -7.85 -3.90
C GLY A 237 -9.70 -7.81 -3.12
N VAL A 238 -10.61 -8.71 -3.40
CA VAL A 238 -11.90 -8.81 -2.70
C VAL A 238 -12.12 -10.24 -2.26
N ARG A 239 -12.37 -10.41 -0.96
CA ARG A 239 -12.68 -11.73 -0.41
C ARG A 239 -14.05 -12.20 -0.89
N GLY A 240 -14.07 -13.38 -1.57
CA GLY A 240 -15.31 -14.09 -1.91
C GLY A 240 -15.97 -14.78 -0.71
#